data_3450fea5e535dd08db724b857981a442
#
_entry.id   3450fea5e535dd08db724b857981a442
#
_cell.length_a   1.000
_cell.length_b   1.000
_cell.length_c   1.000
_cell.angle_alpha   90.00
_cell.angle_beta   90.00
_cell.angle_gamma   90.00
#
_symmetry.space_group_name_H-M   'P 1'
#
loop_
_entity.id
_entity.type
_entity.pdbx_description
1 polymer ?
#
loop_
_entity_poly.entity_id
_entity_poly.type
_entity_poly.pdbx_seq_one_letter_code
_entity_poly.pdbx_strand_id
1 'polypeptide(L)'
;RKIPEVIVVEGKDDTANLKRYYEVDTYETRGSAINQDDLERIAKLQELRGVIVFTDPDYNGERIRKIIMQEIPQAKHAFLNRGEAVPKSKTKGRSLGVEHASFEDLEKALSGLVGSYEDENFFDITKFDLMRLGLLMGKDSRKRREYLGEALRIGYCNGKQLLKRSEEHTSE
;
A
#
# COMPACT_ATOMS: atom_id res chain seq x y z
N ARG A 1 -16.05 8.37 -10.32
CA ARG A 1 -16.15 8.29 -8.86
C ARG A 1 -15.25 9.31 -8.22
N LYS A 2 -15.73 10.00 -7.22
CA LYS A 2 -14.98 10.97 -6.43
C LYS A 2 -14.33 10.28 -5.22
N ILE A 3 -13.04 10.56 -5.00
CA ILE A 3 -12.31 10.09 -3.84
C ILE A 3 -12.01 11.32 -2.97
N PRO A 4 -12.55 11.40 -1.75
CA PRO A 4 -12.38 12.58 -0.90
C PRO A 4 -10.98 12.70 -0.29
N GLU A 5 -10.29 11.60 -0.06
CA GLU A 5 -8.93 11.58 0.45
C GLU A 5 -7.93 12.03 -0.62
N VAL A 6 -6.78 12.52 -0.19
CA VAL A 6 -5.63 12.76 -1.05
C VAL A 6 -4.84 11.46 -1.21
N ILE A 7 -4.53 11.09 -2.44
CA ILE A 7 -3.71 9.90 -2.72
C ILE A 7 -2.25 10.30 -2.85
N VAL A 8 -1.40 9.74 -1.99
CA VAL A 8 0.05 9.91 -2.07
C VAL A 8 0.61 8.89 -3.07
N VAL A 9 1.24 9.37 -4.10
CA VAL A 9 1.86 8.59 -5.18
C VAL A 9 3.32 9.00 -5.39
N GLU A 10 4.06 8.25 -6.20
CA GLU A 10 5.47 8.54 -6.44
C GLU A 10 5.71 9.61 -7.49
N GLY A 11 4.92 9.62 -8.58
CA GLY A 11 5.15 10.53 -9.69
C GLY A 11 3.89 10.97 -10.46
N LYS A 12 4.15 11.84 -11.45
CA LYS A 12 3.11 12.43 -12.30
C LYS A 12 2.33 11.41 -13.15
N ASP A 13 2.97 10.33 -13.55
CA ASP A 13 2.34 9.32 -14.40
C ASP A 13 1.33 8.49 -13.59
N ASP A 14 1.59 8.28 -12.30
CA ASP A 14 0.63 7.68 -11.37
C ASP A 14 -0.60 8.58 -11.22
N THR A 15 -0.36 9.87 -11.01
CA THR A 15 -1.42 10.89 -10.95
C THR A 15 -2.26 10.88 -12.22
N ALA A 16 -1.61 10.87 -13.39
CA ALA A 16 -2.30 10.87 -14.67
C ALA A 16 -3.20 9.63 -14.84
N ASN A 17 -2.70 8.45 -14.46
CA ASN A 17 -3.48 7.22 -14.54
C ASN A 17 -4.69 7.24 -13.59
N LEU A 18 -4.52 7.69 -12.36
CA LEU A 18 -5.63 7.82 -11.41
C LEU A 18 -6.71 8.80 -11.88
N LYS A 19 -6.29 9.95 -12.38
CA LYS A 19 -7.22 10.99 -12.88
C LYS A 19 -7.98 10.60 -14.14
N ARG A 20 -7.56 9.56 -14.86
CA ARG A 20 -8.33 9.00 -15.98
C ARG A 20 -9.65 8.39 -15.51
N TYR A 21 -9.70 7.89 -14.28
CA TYR A 21 -10.83 7.11 -13.78
C TYR A 21 -11.53 7.74 -12.58
N TYR A 22 -10.84 8.63 -11.87
CA TYR A 22 -11.35 9.23 -10.63
C TYR A 22 -11.22 10.75 -10.63
N GLU A 23 -12.16 11.38 -9.98
CA GLU A 23 -12.03 12.75 -9.50
C GLU A 23 -11.28 12.70 -8.16
N VAL A 24 -9.99 13.01 -8.18
CA VAL A 24 -9.07 12.80 -7.06
C VAL A 24 -7.95 13.83 -7.05
N ASP A 25 -7.51 14.22 -5.87
CA ASP A 25 -6.29 14.97 -5.68
C ASP A 25 -5.15 14.04 -5.25
N THR A 26 -3.95 14.32 -5.73
CA THR A 26 -2.76 13.53 -5.44
C THR A 26 -1.66 14.39 -4.84
N TYR A 27 -0.80 13.75 -4.07
CA TYR A 27 0.46 14.30 -3.61
C TYR A 27 1.60 13.41 -4.16
N GLU A 28 2.52 14.01 -4.89
CA GLU A 28 3.64 13.30 -5.53
C GLU A 28 4.90 13.45 -4.68
N THR A 29 5.49 12.32 -4.25
CA THR A 29 6.73 12.33 -3.46
C THR A 29 7.98 12.62 -4.28
N ARG A 30 7.90 12.47 -5.61
CA ARG A 30 8.96 12.79 -6.58
C ARG A 30 10.27 12.06 -6.34
N GLY A 31 10.24 10.74 -6.43
CA GLY A 31 11.41 9.89 -6.33
C GLY A 31 11.56 9.21 -4.96
N SER A 32 12.78 8.73 -4.69
CA SER A 32 13.05 7.87 -3.53
C SER A 32 13.24 8.60 -2.21
N ALA A 33 13.43 9.90 -2.23
CA ALA A 33 13.76 10.70 -1.05
C ALA A 33 12.55 11.48 -0.55
N ILE A 34 11.76 10.84 0.29
CA ILE A 34 10.78 11.57 1.09
C ILE A 34 11.50 12.29 2.23
N ASN A 35 11.31 13.61 2.34
CA ASN A 35 11.95 14.44 3.35
C ASN A 35 10.97 14.89 4.44
N GLN A 36 11.47 15.62 5.44
CA GLN A 36 10.67 16.12 6.54
C GLN A 36 9.54 17.05 6.08
N ASP A 37 9.80 17.89 5.08
CA ASP A 37 8.77 18.79 4.53
C ASP A 37 7.63 18.01 3.87
N ASP A 38 7.93 16.93 3.16
CA ASP A 38 6.92 16.02 2.61
C ASP A 38 6.06 15.42 3.71
N LEU A 39 6.69 14.93 4.77
CA LEU A 39 5.98 14.32 5.90
C LEU A 39 5.07 15.31 6.62
N GLU A 40 5.51 16.54 6.82
CA GLU A 40 4.69 17.60 7.42
C GLU A 40 3.47 17.95 6.56
N ARG A 41 3.66 18.03 5.24
CA ARG A 41 2.55 18.28 4.30
C ARG A 41 1.56 17.13 4.26
N ILE A 42 2.06 15.90 4.21
CA ILE A 42 1.20 14.71 4.22
C ILE A 42 0.43 14.58 5.54
N ALA A 43 1.08 14.87 6.67
CA ALA A 43 0.43 14.88 7.98
C ALA A 43 -0.71 15.89 8.04
N LYS A 44 -0.51 17.08 7.49
CA LYS A 44 -1.54 18.13 7.41
C LYS A 44 -2.69 17.71 6.49
N LEU A 45 -2.41 17.09 5.36
CA LEU A 45 -3.43 16.55 4.47
C LEU A 45 -4.23 15.43 5.15
N GLN A 46 -3.57 14.60 5.95
CA GLN A 46 -4.25 13.59 6.75
C GLN A 46 -5.27 14.19 7.71
N GLU A 47 -4.90 15.25 8.42
CA GLU A 47 -5.81 15.94 9.34
C GLU A 47 -7.01 16.56 8.63
N LEU A 48 -6.78 17.16 7.47
CA LEU A 48 -7.80 17.91 6.75
C LEU A 48 -8.74 17.05 5.92
N ARG A 49 -8.21 15.98 5.30
CA ARG A 49 -8.96 15.21 4.28
C ARG A 49 -8.84 13.70 4.43
N GLY A 50 -7.84 13.23 5.15
CA GLY A 50 -7.41 11.84 5.08
C GLY A 50 -6.46 11.59 3.90
N VAL A 51 -5.59 10.62 4.06
CA VAL A 51 -4.57 10.25 3.08
C VAL A 51 -4.64 8.76 2.79
N ILE A 52 -4.52 8.43 1.51
CA ILE A 52 -4.32 7.06 1.03
C ILE A 52 -2.93 6.99 0.41
N VAL A 53 -2.05 6.17 0.95
CA VAL A 53 -0.72 5.92 0.37
C VAL A 53 -0.85 4.84 -0.69
N PHE A 54 -0.49 5.16 -1.92
CA PHE A 54 -0.60 4.26 -3.06
C PHE A 54 0.70 4.29 -3.88
N THR A 55 1.69 3.58 -3.40
CA THR A 55 3.01 3.47 -4.01
C THR A 55 3.16 2.16 -4.78
N ASP A 56 4.18 2.08 -5.61
CA ASP A 56 4.46 0.91 -6.43
C ASP A 56 4.83 -0.32 -5.58
N PRO A 57 4.53 -1.54 -6.05
CA PRO A 57 4.87 -2.78 -5.35
C PRO A 57 6.34 -3.16 -5.56
N ASP A 58 7.24 -2.26 -5.29
CA ASP A 58 8.69 -2.43 -5.39
C ASP A 58 9.39 -1.97 -4.10
N TYR A 59 10.71 -2.12 -4.05
CA TYR A 59 11.50 -1.75 -2.88
C TYR A 59 11.34 -0.26 -2.50
N ASN A 60 11.36 0.61 -3.50
CA ASN A 60 11.24 2.05 -3.26
C ASN A 60 9.85 2.43 -2.75
N GLY A 61 8.81 1.89 -3.35
CA GLY A 61 7.43 2.10 -2.93
C GLY A 61 7.19 1.62 -1.50
N GLU A 62 7.72 0.47 -1.13
CA GLU A 62 7.64 -0.05 0.24
C GLU A 62 8.42 0.80 1.25
N ARG A 63 9.57 1.34 0.84
CA ARG A 63 10.36 2.26 1.68
C ARG A 63 9.60 3.54 2.00
N ILE A 64 9.01 4.18 0.99
CA ILE A 64 8.20 5.38 1.16
C ILE A 64 7.02 5.10 2.07
N ARG A 65 6.32 4.02 1.82
CA ARG A 65 5.18 3.56 2.61
C ARG A 65 5.54 3.37 4.08
N LYS A 66 6.66 2.72 4.35
CA LYS A 66 7.17 2.47 5.71
C LYS A 66 7.48 3.78 6.45
N ILE A 67 8.09 4.75 5.78
CA ILE A 67 8.39 6.05 6.37
C ILE A 67 7.10 6.79 6.74
N ILE A 68 6.13 6.83 5.84
CA ILE A 68 4.84 7.46 6.09
C ILE A 68 4.09 6.74 7.23
N MET A 69 4.11 5.42 7.23
CA MET A 69 3.45 4.61 8.26
C MET A 69 3.99 4.87 9.67
N GLN A 70 5.29 5.14 9.80
CA GLN A 70 5.91 5.47 11.09
C GLN A 70 5.53 6.86 11.61
N GLU A 71 5.45 7.85 10.73
CA GLU A 71 5.19 9.24 11.10
C GLU A 71 3.69 9.57 11.11
N ILE A 72 2.92 8.91 10.27
CA ILE A 72 1.49 9.16 10.07
C ILE A 72 0.74 7.82 10.10
N PRO A 73 0.61 7.19 11.28
CA PRO A 73 0.01 5.85 11.39
C PRO A 73 -1.48 5.80 11.03
N GLN A 74 -2.17 6.94 11.01
CA GLN A 74 -3.59 7.02 10.65
C GLN A 74 -3.84 6.98 9.13
N ALA A 75 -2.80 7.17 8.30
CA ALA A 75 -2.95 7.10 6.86
C ALA A 75 -3.37 5.69 6.41
N LYS A 76 -4.30 5.64 5.47
CA LYS A 76 -4.70 4.38 4.83
C LYS A 76 -3.70 4.00 3.74
N HIS A 77 -3.64 2.72 3.41
CA HIS A 77 -2.75 2.19 2.38
C HIS A 77 -3.52 1.35 1.37
N ALA A 78 -3.29 1.63 0.10
CA ALA A 78 -3.76 0.82 -1.03
C ALA A 78 -2.57 0.04 -1.63
N PHE A 79 -2.81 -1.20 -2.03
CA PHE A 79 -1.77 -2.09 -2.54
C PHE A 79 -2.17 -2.66 -3.90
N LEU A 80 -1.26 -2.54 -4.87
CA LEU A 80 -1.30 -3.33 -6.09
C LEU A 80 -0.54 -4.63 -5.89
N ASN A 81 -1.04 -5.72 -6.45
CA ASN A 81 -0.28 -6.94 -6.61
C ASN A 81 0.74 -6.78 -7.74
N ARG A 82 1.88 -7.44 -7.64
CA ARG A 82 2.97 -7.29 -8.64
C ARG A 82 2.52 -7.59 -10.06
N GLY A 83 1.67 -8.61 -10.27
CA GLY A 83 1.13 -8.95 -11.58
C GLY A 83 0.22 -7.87 -12.17
N GLU A 84 -0.42 -7.07 -11.34
CA GLU A 84 -1.31 -5.97 -11.74
C GLU A 84 -0.53 -4.70 -12.12
N ALA A 85 0.68 -4.55 -11.61
CA ALA A 85 1.56 -3.42 -11.88
C ALA A 85 2.39 -3.58 -13.16
N VAL A 86 2.40 -4.76 -13.77
CA VAL A 86 3.13 -5.04 -15.01
C VAL A 86 2.33 -4.55 -16.21
N PRO A 87 2.97 -3.80 -17.15
CA PRO A 87 2.30 -3.37 -18.38
C PRO A 87 1.83 -4.58 -19.21
N LYS A 88 0.61 -4.53 -19.73
CA LYS A 88 0.06 -5.58 -20.59
C LYS A 88 0.73 -5.68 -21.97
N SER A 89 1.48 -4.66 -22.37
CA SER A 89 2.27 -4.67 -23.61
C SER A 89 3.67 -5.20 -23.35
N LYS A 90 4.14 -6.12 -24.20
CA LYS A 90 5.47 -6.77 -24.13
C LYS A 90 6.67 -5.85 -24.39
N THR A 91 6.60 -4.57 -24.11
CA THR A 91 7.72 -3.65 -24.30
C THR A 91 8.72 -3.85 -23.15
N LYS A 92 9.87 -4.41 -23.47
CA LYS A 92 11.01 -4.56 -22.56
C LYS A 92 11.36 -3.22 -21.91
N GLY A 93 11.50 -3.20 -20.57
CA GLY A 93 12.11 -2.11 -19.85
C GLY A 93 11.14 -1.15 -19.12
N ARG A 94 9.85 -1.45 -19.01
CA ARG A 94 8.93 -0.64 -18.21
C ARG A 94 8.93 -1.08 -16.74
N SER A 95 9.00 -0.10 -15.86
CA SER A 95 8.87 -0.31 -14.42
C SER A 95 7.48 -0.82 -14.03
N LEU A 96 7.43 -1.57 -12.95
CA LEU A 96 6.18 -1.93 -12.27
C LEU A 96 5.59 -0.67 -11.62
N GLY A 97 4.28 -0.43 -11.76
CA GLY A 97 3.74 0.75 -11.11
C GLY A 97 2.25 1.00 -11.25
N VAL A 98 1.78 1.92 -10.42
CA VAL A 98 0.41 2.46 -10.42
C VAL A 98 0.07 3.07 -11.78
N GLU A 99 1.04 3.66 -12.47
CA GLU A 99 0.89 4.25 -13.81
C GLU A 99 0.41 3.25 -14.88
N HIS A 100 0.63 1.95 -14.67
CA HIS A 100 0.28 0.88 -15.61
C HIS A 100 -0.95 0.07 -15.21
N ALA A 101 -1.48 0.30 -14.03
CA ALA A 101 -2.61 -0.46 -13.50
C ALA A 101 -3.90 -0.17 -14.29
N SER A 102 -4.69 -1.22 -14.51
CA SER A 102 -6.03 -1.10 -15.10
C SER A 102 -7.01 -0.48 -14.12
N PHE A 103 -8.15 0.00 -14.64
CA PHE A 103 -9.24 0.47 -13.79
C PHE A 103 -9.68 -0.58 -12.77
N GLU A 104 -9.80 -1.84 -13.18
CA GLU A 104 -10.19 -2.94 -12.30
C GLU A 104 -9.20 -3.15 -11.17
N ASP A 105 -7.89 -3.11 -11.47
CA ASP A 105 -6.84 -3.27 -10.49
C ASP A 105 -6.79 -2.09 -9.50
N LEU A 106 -6.98 -0.87 -10.00
CA LEU A 106 -7.10 0.32 -9.15
C LEU A 106 -8.32 0.25 -8.23
N GLU A 107 -9.49 -0.17 -8.75
CA GLU A 107 -10.70 -0.35 -7.96
C GLU A 107 -10.51 -1.40 -6.85
N LYS A 108 -9.89 -2.52 -7.15
CA LYS A 108 -9.58 -3.55 -6.16
C LYS A 108 -8.66 -3.00 -5.05
N ALA A 109 -7.61 -2.29 -5.43
CA ALA A 109 -6.67 -1.70 -4.47
C ALA A 109 -7.35 -0.65 -3.57
N LEU A 110 -8.15 0.23 -4.15
CA LEU A 110 -8.84 1.30 -3.42
C LEU A 110 -10.07 0.82 -2.64
N SER A 111 -10.57 -0.36 -2.93
CA SER A 111 -11.65 -1.01 -2.15
C SER A 111 -11.11 -1.84 -0.98
N GLY A 112 -9.85 -2.29 -1.06
CA GLY A 112 -9.18 -3.09 -0.06
C GLY A 112 -8.18 -2.30 0.79
N LEU A 113 -8.54 -1.11 1.23
CA LEU A 113 -7.64 -0.25 2.01
C LEU A 113 -7.24 -0.90 3.33
N VAL A 114 -5.95 -0.78 3.63
CA VAL A 114 -5.35 -1.21 4.89
C VAL A 114 -4.98 0.05 5.69
N GLY A 115 -5.31 0.06 6.97
CA GLY A 115 -4.98 1.20 7.83
C GLY A 115 -5.77 1.17 9.12
N SER A 116 -5.69 2.23 9.91
CA SER A 116 -6.43 2.32 11.15
C SER A 116 -7.94 2.29 10.87
N TYR A 117 -8.50 1.12 10.90
CA TYR A 117 -9.95 0.96 11.01
C TYR A 117 -10.33 0.80 12.47
N GLU A 118 -11.18 1.68 12.94
CA GLU A 118 -12.02 1.44 14.11
C GLU A 118 -13.07 0.39 13.71
N ASP A 119 -12.64 -0.86 13.56
CA ASP A 119 -13.57 -1.94 13.28
C ASP A 119 -13.59 -2.89 14.48
N GLU A 120 -14.68 -2.87 15.21
CA GLU A 120 -14.89 -3.53 16.50
C GLU A 120 -14.86 -5.08 16.45
N ASN A 121 -14.48 -5.69 15.31
CA ASN A 121 -14.63 -7.13 15.10
C ASN A 121 -13.36 -7.87 14.68
N PHE A 122 -12.19 -7.39 15.03
CA PHE A 122 -10.95 -8.08 14.69
C PHE A 122 -10.46 -9.02 15.79
N PHE A 123 -10.07 -10.25 15.37
CA PHE A 123 -9.34 -11.17 16.21
C PHE A 123 -7.87 -10.78 16.27
N ASP A 124 -7.30 -10.77 17.45
CA ASP A 124 -5.86 -10.54 17.63
C ASP A 124 -5.06 -11.66 16.97
N ILE A 125 -4.37 -11.36 15.90
CA ILE A 125 -3.44 -12.28 15.25
C ILE A 125 -2.10 -12.19 15.97
N THR A 126 -1.68 -13.30 16.57
CA THR A 126 -0.42 -13.37 17.30
C THR A 126 0.72 -13.86 16.42
N LYS A 127 1.97 -13.60 16.86
CA LYS A 127 3.17 -14.18 16.26
C LYS A 127 3.09 -15.72 16.21
N PHE A 128 2.51 -16.34 17.23
CA PHE A 128 2.29 -17.78 17.27
C PHE A 128 1.35 -18.27 16.18
N ASP A 129 0.28 -17.54 15.90
CA ASP A 129 -0.65 -17.86 14.80
C ASP A 129 0.06 -17.83 13.44
N LEU A 130 0.88 -16.81 13.20
CA LEU A 130 1.68 -16.71 11.98
C LEU A 130 2.70 -17.83 11.85
N MET A 131 3.31 -18.26 12.95
CA MET A 131 4.21 -19.42 12.98
C MET A 131 3.47 -20.73 12.67
N ARG A 132 2.30 -20.95 13.25
CA ARG A 132 1.46 -22.13 12.99
C ARG A 132 1.06 -22.24 11.51
N LEU A 133 0.80 -21.12 10.86
CA LEU A 133 0.45 -21.08 9.44
C LEU A 133 1.68 -21.18 8.53
N GLY A 134 2.89 -21.27 9.09
CA GLY A 134 4.14 -21.33 8.32
C GLY A 134 4.52 -20.04 7.63
N LEU A 135 4.09 -18.90 8.16
CA LEU A 135 4.32 -17.57 7.58
C LEU A 135 5.58 -16.90 8.09
N LEU A 136 6.12 -17.29 9.24
CA LEU A 136 7.28 -16.66 9.85
C LEU A 136 8.55 -17.50 9.81
N MET A 137 8.43 -18.82 9.86
CA MET A 137 9.56 -19.74 9.94
C MET A 137 9.36 -20.92 8.99
N GLY A 138 10.47 -21.48 8.51
CA GLY A 138 10.45 -22.64 7.64
C GLY A 138 10.74 -22.32 6.17
N LYS A 139 10.99 -23.37 5.42
CA LYS A 139 11.49 -23.32 4.04
C LYS A 139 10.58 -22.55 3.08
N ASP A 140 9.28 -22.66 3.26
CA ASP A 140 8.28 -22.07 2.34
C ASP A 140 7.62 -20.79 2.90
N SER A 141 8.09 -20.27 4.03
CA SER A 141 7.47 -19.13 4.70
C SER A 141 7.41 -17.87 3.81
N ARG A 142 8.47 -17.62 3.04
CA ARG A 142 8.50 -16.49 2.10
C ARG A 142 7.44 -16.61 1.02
N LYS A 143 7.31 -17.79 0.41
CA LYS A 143 6.28 -18.03 -0.62
C LYS A 143 4.86 -17.90 -0.06
N ARG A 144 4.65 -18.39 1.15
CA ARG A 144 3.37 -18.28 1.83
C ARG A 144 3.03 -16.83 2.17
N ARG A 145 4.00 -16.02 2.59
CA ARG A 145 3.80 -14.58 2.79
C ARG A 145 3.49 -13.84 1.50
N GLU A 146 4.19 -14.17 0.40
CA GLU A 146 3.92 -13.59 -0.92
C GLU A 146 2.48 -13.89 -1.37
N TYR A 147 2.07 -15.13 -1.28
CA TYR A 147 0.70 -15.53 -1.63
C TYR A 147 -0.35 -14.84 -0.76
N LEU A 148 -0.14 -14.81 0.55
CA LEU A 148 -1.06 -14.17 1.47
C LEU A 148 -1.12 -12.66 1.26
N GLY A 149 0.03 -12.01 1.04
CA GLY A 149 0.11 -10.59 0.76
C GLY A 149 -0.67 -10.20 -0.50
N GLU A 150 -0.59 -11.02 -1.55
CA GLU A 150 -1.38 -10.82 -2.77
C GLU A 150 -2.87 -11.08 -2.55
N ALA A 151 -3.21 -12.18 -1.88
CA ALA A 151 -4.61 -12.53 -1.61
C ALA A 151 -5.34 -11.48 -0.77
N LEU A 152 -4.67 -10.94 0.24
CA LEU A 152 -5.20 -9.90 1.12
C LEU A 152 -4.96 -8.47 0.63
N ARG A 153 -4.19 -8.29 -0.46
CA ARG A 153 -3.80 -6.99 -1.03
C ARG A 153 -3.10 -6.07 -0.02
N ILE A 154 -2.26 -6.64 0.83
CA ILE A 154 -1.44 -5.91 1.82
C ILE A 154 0.02 -5.74 1.40
N GLY A 155 0.34 -6.12 0.15
CA GLY A 155 1.69 -6.08 -0.41
C GLY A 155 2.59 -7.19 0.11
N TYR A 156 3.82 -7.23 -0.40
CA TYR A 156 4.82 -8.17 0.08
C TYR A 156 5.32 -7.79 1.46
N CYS A 157 5.33 -8.75 2.38
CA CYS A 157 5.80 -8.57 3.73
C CYS A 157 6.88 -9.60 4.09
N ASN A 158 7.97 -9.16 4.74
CA ASN A 158 8.81 -10.06 5.52
C ASN A 158 8.08 -10.47 6.82
N GLY A 159 8.63 -11.39 7.61
CA GLY A 159 7.96 -11.87 8.82
C GLY A 159 7.59 -10.77 9.81
N LYS A 160 8.48 -9.78 9.99
CA LYS A 160 8.27 -8.66 10.90
C LYS A 160 7.19 -7.69 10.39
N GLN A 161 7.21 -7.39 9.09
CA GLN A 161 6.20 -6.53 8.45
C GLN A 161 4.82 -7.19 8.45
N LEU A 162 4.75 -8.50 8.21
CA LEU A 162 3.50 -9.24 8.22
C LEU A 162 2.84 -9.21 9.60
N LEU A 163 3.62 -9.43 10.66
CA LEU A 163 3.11 -9.33 12.03
C LEU A 163 2.55 -7.94 12.31
N LYS A 164 3.31 -6.91 11.98
CA LYS A 164 2.90 -5.51 12.18
C LYS A 164 1.64 -5.17 11.39
N ARG A 165 1.57 -5.53 10.11
CA ARG A 165 0.39 -5.27 9.26
C ARG A 165 -0.83 -6.08 9.69
N SER A 166 -0.63 -7.28 10.23
CA SER A 166 -1.71 -8.06 10.84
C SER A 166 -2.23 -7.40 12.11
N GLU A 167 -1.35 -6.91 12.97
CA GLU A 167 -1.71 -6.17 14.17
C GLU A 167 -2.48 -4.89 13.83
N GLU A 168 -2.06 -4.16 12.81
CA GLU A 168 -2.76 -2.96 12.32
C GLU A 168 -4.15 -3.28 11.77
N HIS A 169 -4.35 -4.48 11.22
CA HIS A 169 -5.67 -4.98 10.81
C HIS A 169 -6.55 -5.41 11.98
N THR A 170 -5.95 -5.72 13.12
CA THR A 170 -6.61 -6.36 14.27
C THR A 170 -6.59 -5.50 15.53
N SER A 171 -5.79 -4.43 15.58
CA SER A 171 -5.79 -3.51 16.71
C SER A 171 -6.65 -2.28 16.37
N GLU A 172 -7.74 -2.28 17.03
CA GLU A 172 -7.87 -1.81 18.38
C GLU A 172 -8.79 -2.57 19.23
#